data_80cdbe69b2d4eee3d73c6f05d1ea4526
#
_entry.id   80cdbe69b2d4eee3d73c6f05d1ea4526
#
_cell.length_a   1.000
_cell.length_b   1.000
_cell.length_c   1.000
_cell.angle_alpha   90.00
_cell.angle_beta   90.00
_cell.angle_gamma   90.00
#
_symmetry.space_group_name_H-M   'P 1'
#
loop_
_entity.id
_entity.type
_entity.pdbx_description
1 polymer ?
#
loop_
_entity_poly.entity_id
_entity_poly.type
_entity_poly.pdbx_seq_one_letter_code
_entity_poly.pdbx_strand_id
1 'polypeptide(L)'
;MSGYDADAVVIGSGFGGSISANRLAVAGLKVLVLERGPWRDSLPVRSMGIEERAPFPYGMKALTHLLRALHLRGWDLTLNKSGMYEVFRFPGLDVFAVSAVGGGSHGWFGMLVEPQDPEYWRRRHPDLNAADVEKYYEKIRADMDAVQISRDLFLPHSIWTQLPSSAATKCRPADPQPYMAIKVPHSKSEAGQVTESDGGIKRQTCAFDGDGFLGSRGGAKASVDFIYLAPVLNKGVIVRDMCEVTEIARSSAGGSPEYAVHFSGQRGGQQEVVRAKRVILAAGTMNTLRLLFASSLQPGGLAPMPSLGHTFGGNGDFIGAWFKESAESPTFESAPVLGRFKVDGQDIPFLGMWALAGIDTVPLPPSWKKKLGKTIPLIGMGADTGNASARFEKGRVAVDYDASQQPIFEKIRGAFGALEAQTGLKTWAIKNPITVHAWGGACLGPSADLGVVDHNGEVYGNPGLFVTDASALPAAVGTPPSLAIAAWAHHVADRLAHRAG
;
A
#
# COMPACT_ATOMS: atom_id res chain seq x y z
N MET A 1 -1.50 -16.63 35.68
CA MET A 1 -1.60 -16.80 34.22
C MET A 1 -2.22 -15.52 33.69
N SER A 2 -1.60 -14.85 32.72
CA SER A 2 -2.15 -13.63 32.13
C SER A 2 -3.45 -14.03 31.43
N GLY A 3 -4.58 -13.35 31.73
CA GLY A 3 -5.89 -13.59 31.11
C GLY A 3 -5.96 -13.08 29.66
N TYR A 4 -4.83 -12.98 28.95
CA TYR A 4 -4.72 -12.51 27.58
C TYR A 4 -4.49 -13.67 26.62
N ASP A 5 -5.13 -13.59 25.45
CA ASP A 5 -4.98 -14.59 24.38
C ASP A 5 -3.68 -14.38 23.58
N ALA A 6 -3.22 -13.13 23.49
CA ALA A 6 -1.96 -12.71 22.86
C ALA A 6 -1.33 -11.53 23.60
N ASP A 7 -0.03 -11.32 23.50
CA ASP A 7 0.66 -10.13 24.01
C ASP A 7 0.33 -8.88 23.16
N ALA A 8 0.12 -9.11 21.86
CA ALA A 8 -0.29 -8.09 20.92
C ALA A 8 -1.21 -8.65 19.83
N VAL A 9 -2.24 -7.88 19.48
CA VAL A 9 -3.09 -8.14 18.31
C VAL A 9 -2.79 -7.10 17.26
N VAL A 10 -2.45 -7.55 16.04
CA VAL A 10 -2.21 -6.70 14.87
C VAL A 10 -3.41 -6.82 13.94
N ILE A 11 -4.03 -5.71 13.60
CA ILE A 11 -5.22 -5.64 12.76
C ILE A 11 -4.82 -5.17 11.37
N GLY A 12 -4.84 -6.10 10.40
CA GLY A 12 -4.31 -5.91 9.04
C GLY A 12 -2.87 -6.39 8.91
N SER A 13 -2.52 -6.89 7.74
CA SER A 13 -1.22 -7.51 7.43
C SER A 13 -0.48 -6.85 6.28
N GLY A 14 -0.80 -5.58 5.95
CA GLY A 14 -0.03 -4.78 5.00
C GLY A 14 1.35 -4.40 5.53
N PHE A 15 1.98 -3.38 4.96
CA PHE A 15 3.33 -2.92 5.39
C PHE A 15 3.40 -2.69 6.90
N GLY A 16 2.45 -1.90 7.44
CA GLY A 16 2.40 -1.61 8.87
C GLY A 16 2.31 -2.86 9.74
N GLY A 17 1.35 -3.73 9.43
CA GLY A 17 1.04 -4.90 10.24
C GLY A 17 2.09 -6.00 10.17
N SER A 18 2.58 -6.34 8.96
CA SER A 18 3.60 -7.38 8.79
C SER A 18 4.92 -7.01 9.44
N ILE A 19 5.35 -5.76 9.31
CA ILE A 19 6.56 -5.25 9.96
C ILE A 19 6.38 -5.24 11.48
N SER A 20 5.25 -4.75 11.98
CA SER A 20 4.97 -4.74 13.42
C SER A 20 4.95 -6.15 14.00
N ALA A 21 4.26 -7.09 13.35
CA ALA A 21 4.22 -8.48 13.78
C ALA A 21 5.62 -9.11 13.81
N ASN A 22 6.43 -8.86 12.78
CA ASN A 22 7.82 -9.32 12.72
C ASN A 22 8.65 -8.80 13.90
N ARG A 23 8.64 -7.48 14.10
CA ARG A 23 9.48 -6.84 15.14
C ARG A 23 9.09 -7.29 16.56
N LEU A 24 7.78 -7.37 16.83
CA LEU A 24 7.28 -7.82 18.14
C LEU A 24 7.59 -9.31 18.39
N ALA A 25 7.45 -10.17 17.38
CA ALA A 25 7.79 -11.58 17.52
C ALA A 25 9.30 -11.81 17.71
N VAL A 26 10.15 -11.06 17.01
CA VAL A 26 11.61 -11.09 17.22
C VAL A 26 11.97 -10.67 18.65
N ALA A 27 11.19 -9.78 19.27
CA ALA A 27 11.33 -9.40 20.68
C ALA A 27 10.69 -10.41 21.65
N GLY A 28 10.18 -11.55 21.17
CA GLY A 28 9.67 -12.63 22.02
C GLY A 28 8.20 -12.52 22.40
N LEU A 29 7.44 -11.58 21.83
CA LEU A 29 6.01 -11.44 22.11
C LEU A 29 5.19 -12.44 21.29
N LYS A 30 4.09 -12.94 21.88
CA LYS A 30 3.05 -13.70 21.16
C LYS A 30 2.16 -12.73 20.38
N VAL A 31 2.15 -12.86 19.08
CA VAL A 31 1.43 -11.94 18.19
C VAL A 31 0.34 -12.67 17.40
N LEU A 32 -0.88 -12.16 17.47
CA LEU A 32 -1.99 -12.57 16.60
C LEU A 32 -2.23 -11.49 15.54
N VAL A 33 -2.14 -11.86 14.28
CA VAL A 33 -2.48 -11.02 13.14
C VAL A 33 -3.87 -11.39 12.63
N LEU A 34 -4.79 -10.44 12.57
CA LEU A 34 -6.13 -10.58 12.02
C LEU A 34 -6.19 -9.87 10.66
N GLU A 35 -6.34 -10.62 9.58
CA GLU A 35 -6.42 -10.10 8.22
C GLU A 35 -7.76 -10.44 7.58
N ARG A 36 -8.40 -9.45 6.97
CA ARG A 36 -9.70 -9.62 6.33
C ARG A 36 -9.65 -10.37 5.01
N GLY A 37 -8.57 -10.19 4.25
CA GLY A 37 -8.33 -10.86 2.98
C GLY A 37 -7.68 -12.23 3.14
N PRO A 38 -7.67 -13.05 2.07
CA PRO A 38 -7.04 -14.36 2.06
C PRO A 38 -5.53 -14.27 1.83
N TRP A 39 -4.80 -15.35 2.14
CA TRP A 39 -3.49 -15.60 1.53
C TRP A 39 -3.64 -15.67 0.00
N ARG A 40 -2.67 -15.10 -0.74
CA ARG A 40 -2.65 -15.16 -2.21
C ARG A 40 -1.81 -16.33 -2.71
N ASP A 41 -2.29 -16.98 -3.77
CA ASP A 41 -1.66 -18.15 -4.36
C ASP A 41 -0.41 -17.77 -5.17
N SER A 42 0.71 -17.57 -4.48
CA SER A 42 2.04 -17.30 -5.04
C SER A 42 3.01 -18.44 -4.75
N LEU A 43 4.09 -18.51 -5.53
CA LEU A 43 5.16 -19.50 -5.29
C LEU A 43 5.77 -19.36 -3.88
N PRO A 44 6.08 -18.15 -3.35
CA PRO A 44 6.52 -18.00 -1.97
C PRO A 44 5.53 -18.58 -0.97
N VAL A 45 4.24 -18.23 -1.05
CA VAL A 45 3.22 -18.67 -0.10
C VAL A 45 3.01 -20.19 -0.15
N ARG A 46 3.10 -20.78 -1.35
CA ARG A 46 3.10 -22.26 -1.49
C ARG A 46 4.29 -22.90 -0.78
N SER A 47 5.49 -22.31 -0.92
CA SER A 47 6.70 -22.84 -0.25
C SER A 47 6.67 -22.68 1.27
N MET A 48 5.83 -21.77 1.81
CA MET A 48 5.56 -21.65 3.25
C MET A 48 4.63 -22.74 3.80
N GLY A 49 4.08 -23.61 2.95
CA GLY A 49 3.14 -24.65 3.36
C GLY A 49 1.72 -24.15 3.64
N ILE A 50 1.38 -22.94 3.23
CA ILE A 50 0.02 -22.39 3.39
C ILE A 50 -0.90 -23.09 2.39
N GLU A 51 -1.88 -23.86 2.87
CA GLU A 51 -2.77 -24.65 2.02
C GLU A 51 -3.94 -23.83 1.47
N GLU A 52 -4.59 -23.04 2.31
CA GLU A 52 -5.74 -22.22 1.91
C GLU A 52 -5.30 -20.91 1.30
N ARG A 53 -5.46 -20.79 -0.01
CA ARG A 53 -5.04 -19.63 -0.81
C ARG A 53 -6.10 -19.25 -1.84
N ALA A 54 -6.26 -17.96 -2.08
CA ALA A 54 -7.09 -17.45 -3.17
C ALA A 54 -6.22 -17.08 -4.39
N PRO A 55 -6.68 -17.32 -5.62
CA PRO A 55 -5.91 -16.99 -6.80
C PRO A 55 -5.75 -15.48 -6.96
N PHE A 56 -4.68 -15.08 -7.63
CA PHE A 56 -4.57 -13.75 -8.20
C PHE A 56 -5.54 -13.56 -9.38
N PRO A 57 -5.95 -12.31 -9.69
CA PRO A 57 -6.93 -12.02 -10.73
C PRO A 57 -6.35 -12.05 -12.16
N TYR A 58 -5.67 -13.14 -12.54
CA TYR A 58 -5.20 -13.38 -13.89
C TYR A 58 -6.19 -14.23 -14.69
N GLY A 59 -6.21 -14.04 -15.99
CA GLY A 59 -7.09 -14.82 -16.88
C GLY A 59 -8.56 -14.70 -16.50
N MET A 60 -9.29 -15.80 -16.55
CA MET A 60 -10.70 -15.86 -16.14
C MET A 60 -10.95 -15.52 -14.67
N LYS A 61 -9.91 -15.63 -13.80
CA LYS A 61 -10.02 -15.26 -12.40
C LYS A 61 -10.17 -13.75 -12.19
N ALA A 62 -9.82 -12.94 -13.17
CA ALA A 62 -10.06 -11.49 -13.12
C ALA A 62 -11.57 -11.17 -12.96
N LEU A 63 -12.46 -11.94 -13.57
CA LEU A 63 -13.91 -11.73 -13.49
C LEU A 63 -14.46 -11.93 -12.07
N THR A 64 -13.81 -12.73 -11.26
CA THR A 64 -14.33 -13.13 -9.93
C THR A 64 -13.46 -12.65 -8.77
N HIS A 65 -12.15 -12.48 -8.97
CA HIS A 65 -11.20 -12.19 -7.89
C HIS A 65 -10.53 -10.81 -8.00
N LEU A 66 -10.85 -10.00 -9.01
CA LEU A 66 -10.32 -8.64 -9.10
C LEU A 66 -10.94 -7.74 -8.04
N LEU A 67 -12.26 -7.69 -7.99
CA LEU A 67 -12.99 -6.82 -7.06
C LEU A 67 -13.55 -7.62 -5.87
N ARG A 68 -13.25 -7.12 -4.67
CA ARG A 68 -13.83 -7.57 -3.41
C ARG A 68 -15.14 -6.84 -3.10
N ALA A 69 -15.08 -5.52 -3.09
CA ALA A 69 -16.20 -4.69 -2.70
C ALA A 69 -16.15 -3.31 -3.36
N LEU A 70 -17.34 -2.71 -3.48
CA LEU A 70 -17.55 -1.32 -3.88
C LEU A 70 -18.25 -0.59 -2.73
N HIS A 71 -17.64 0.48 -2.26
CA HIS A 71 -18.18 1.36 -1.24
C HIS A 71 -18.65 2.64 -1.92
N LEU A 72 -19.94 2.76 -2.14
CA LEU A 72 -20.58 3.86 -2.86
C LEU A 72 -21.28 4.79 -1.88
N ARG A 73 -21.64 5.99 -2.34
CA ARG A 73 -22.37 6.93 -1.50
C ARG A 73 -23.72 6.32 -1.07
N GLY A 74 -23.80 5.95 0.20
CA GLY A 74 -25.03 5.45 0.83
C GLY A 74 -25.20 3.93 0.87
N TRP A 75 -24.39 3.11 0.19
CA TRP A 75 -24.47 1.65 0.25
C TRP A 75 -23.15 0.96 -0.11
N ASP A 76 -22.98 -0.26 0.35
CA ASP A 76 -21.82 -1.11 0.09
C ASP A 76 -22.25 -2.37 -0.65
N LEU A 77 -21.44 -2.80 -1.60
CA LEU A 77 -21.63 -4.03 -2.33
C LEU A 77 -20.40 -4.93 -2.19
N THR A 78 -20.54 -6.02 -1.48
CA THR A 78 -19.52 -7.08 -1.46
C THR A 78 -19.78 -8.02 -2.64
N LEU A 79 -18.81 -8.11 -3.55
CA LEU A 79 -18.85 -8.97 -4.74
C LEU A 79 -18.26 -10.34 -4.45
N ASN A 80 -17.05 -10.37 -3.88
CA ASN A 80 -16.34 -11.59 -3.51
C ASN A 80 -15.41 -11.34 -2.34
N LYS A 81 -15.66 -11.98 -1.20
CA LYS A 81 -14.82 -11.84 0.01
C LYS A 81 -13.34 -12.23 -0.21
N SER A 82 -13.06 -13.04 -1.23
CA SER A 82 -11.70 -13.39 -1.67
C SER A 82 -11.19 -12.51 -2.82
N GLY A 83 -11.94 -11.50 -3.26
CA GLY A 83 -11.48 -10.51 -4.24
C GLY A 83 -10.30 -9.71 -3.71
N MET A 84 -9.56 -9.07 -4.61
CA MET A 84 -8.32 -8.38 -4.26
C MET A 84 -8.54 -6.92 -3.91
N TYR A 85 -9.33 -6.20 -4.71
CA TYR A 85 -9.48 -4.76 -4.58
C TYR A 85 -10.82 -4.34 -3.99
N GLU A 86 -10.77 -3.33 -3.14
CA GLU A 86 -11.92 -2.55 -2.69
C GLU A 86 -11.82 -1.14 -3.27
N VAL A 87 -12.96 -0.61 -3.65
CA VAL A 87 -13.06 0.75 -4.20
C VAL A 87 -13.99 1.56 -3.33
N PHE A 88 -13.48 2.64 -2.76
CA PHE A 88 -14.24 3.63 -2.02
C PHE A 88 -14.43 4.85 -2.92
N ARG A 89 -15.69 5.20 -3.21
CA ARG A 89 -16.03 6.30 -4.10
C ARG A 89 -16.54 7.51 -3.35
N PHE A 90 -15.81 8.60 -3.47
CA PHE A 90 -16.16 9.89 -2.91
C PHE A 90 -16.36 10.95 -4.02
N PRO A 91 -17.03 12.07 -3.76
CA PRO A 91 -17.30 13.07 -4.78
C PRO A 91 -16.07 13.61 -5.52
N GLY A 92 -14.93 13.72 -4.88
CA GLY A 92 -13.69 14.27 -5.47
C GLY A 92 -12.53 13.29 -5.56
N LEU A 93 -12.70 12.03 -5.11
CA LEU A 93 -11.61 11.06 -5.02
C LEU A 93 -12.15 9.63 -5.01
N ASP A 94 -11.60 8.77 -5.83
CA ASP A 94 -11.78 7.32 -5.69
C ASP A 94 -10.55 6.72 -5.01
N VAL A 95 -10.74 5.91 -3.95
CA VAL A 95 -9.66 5.25 -3.20
C VAL A 95 -9.70 3.76 -3.45
N PHE A 96 -8.57 3.19 -3.86
CA PHE A 96 -8.40 1.75 -4.03
C PHE A 96 -7.58 1.18 -2.87
N ALA A 97 -8.05 0.09 -2.31
CA ALA A 97 -7.36 -0.67 -1.27
C ALA A 97 -7.27 -2.15 -1.63
N VAL A 98 -6.26 -2.85 -1.10
CA VAL A 98 -6.07 -4.30 -1.31
C VAL A 98 -6.40 -5.04 -0.03
N SER A 99 -7.19 -6.13 -0.14
CA SER A 99 -7.49 -7.06 0.93
C SER A 99 -6.85 -8.42 0.65
N ALA A 100 -5.77 -8.70 1.36
CA ALA A 100 -5.02 -9.95 1.30
C ALA A 100 -4.02 -9.98 2.46
N VAL A 101 -3.57 -11.17 2.88
CA VAL A 101 -2.37 -11.25 3.70
C VAL A 101 -1.20 -10.67 2.90
N GLY A 102 -0.56 -9.64 3.44
CA GLY A 102 0.42 -8.80 2.72
C GLY A 102 -0.16 -7.47 2.21
N GLY A 103 -1.48 -7.28 2.25
CA GLY A 103 -2.16 -6.02 1.94
C GLY A 103 -1.76 -5.41 0.60
N GLY A 104 -1.54 -4.09 0.60
CA GLY A 104 -1.18 -3.31 -0.59
C GLY A 104 0.08 -3.74 -1.32
N SER A 105 0.99 -4.52 -0.67
CA SER A 105 2.19 -5.03 -1.33
C SER A 105 1.92 -6.03 -2.47
N HIS A 106 0.72 -6.57 -2.55
CA HIS A 106 0.31 -7.38 -3.72
C HIS A 106 -0.04 -6.51 -4.93
N GLY A 107 -0.68 -5.35 -4.71
CA GLY A 107 -1.12 -4.44 -5.78
C GLY A 107 -0.10 -3.36 -6.16
N TRP A 108 0.95 -3.15 -5.37
CA TRP A 108 1.95 -2.11 -5.63
C TRP A 108 2.86 -2.45 -6.81
N PHE A 109 3.65 -1.49 -7.25
CA PHE A 109 4.63 -1.67 -8.33
C PHE A 109 6.06 -1.90 -7.84
N GLY A 110 6.27 -2.11 -6.54
CA GLY A 110 7.58 -2.42 -5.96
C GLY A 110 8.47 -1.20 -5.70
N MET A 111 7.99 0.02 -5.88
CA MET A 111 8.81 1.22 -5.72
C MET A 111 9.06 1.58 -4.26
N LEU A 112 10.33 1.77 -3.89
CA LEU A 112 10.79 2.23 -2.59
C LEU A 112 11.44 3.61 -2.73
N VAL A 113 10.62 4.64 -2.69
CA VAL A 113 11.01 6.04 -2.91
C VAL A 113 10.88 6.81 -1.60
N GLU A 114 11.88 7.61 -1.29
CA GLU A 114 11.85 8.51 -0.14
C GLU A 114 10.80 9.61 -0.32
N PRO A 115 10.31 10.22 0.78
CA PRO A 115 9.44 11.38 0.70
C PRO A 115 10.01 12.47 -0.20
N GLN A 116 9.12 13.19 -0.89
CA GLN A 116 9.50 14.33 -1.73
C GLN A 116 10.21 15.41 -0.95
N ASP A 117 9.73 15.70 0.27
CA ASP A 117 10.34 16.65 1.19
C ASP A 117 11.42 15.93 2.01
N PRO A 118 12.72 16.30 1.88
CA PRO A 118 13.79 15.71 2.69
C PRO A 118 13.62 15.96 4.19
N GLU A 119 12.84 16.98 4.57
CA GLU A 119 12.56 17.33 5.96
C GLU A 119 11.23 16.70 6.44
N TYR A 120 10.69 15.71 5.70
CA TYR A 120 9.35 15.16 5.91
C TYR A 120 9.06 14.81 7.38
N TRP A 121 9.98 14.18 8.10
CA TRP A 121 9.80 13.78 9.50
C TRP A 121 10.17 14.85 10.51
N ARG A 122 11.06 15.80 10.18
CA ARG A 122 11.69 16.73 11.13
C ARG A 122 10.75 17.72 11.80
N ARG A 123 9.63 18.06 11.19
CA ARG A 123 8.74 19.14 11.69
C ARG A 123 7.38 18.63 12.11
N ARG A 124 7.26 17.33 12.39
CA ARG A 124 5.94 16.71 12.61
C ARG A 124 5.60 16.53 14.08
N HIS A 125 6.59 16.36 14.92
CA HIS A 125 6.44 16.24 16.35
C HIS A 125 7.74 16.70 17.04
N PRO A 126 7.67 17.50 18.15
CA PRO A 126 8.87 18.02 18.81
C PRO A 126 9.80 16.91 19.35
N ASP A 127 9.23 15.77 19.79
CA ASP A 127 9.98 14.65 20.35
C ASP A 127 10.33 13.57 19.33
N LEU A 128 9.96 13.73 18.05
CA LEU A 128 10.34 12.83 16.97
C LEU A 128 11.67 13.27 16.37
N ASN A 129 12.70 12.46 16.57
CA ASN A 129 13.94 12.62 15.80
C ASN A 129 13.74 11.94 14.42
N ALA A 130 13.85 12.70 13.33
CA ALA A 130 13.71 12.21 11.97
C ALA A 130 14.62 11.01 11.68
N ALA A 131 15.88 11.04 12.16
CA ALA A 131 16.83 9.95 11.99
C ALA A 131 16.36 8.61 12.60
N ASP A 132 15.49 8.66 13.62
CA ASP A 132 14.90 7.44 14.21
C ASP A 132 13.95 6.71 13.27
N VAL A 133 13.41 7.40 12.27
CA VAL A 133 12.56 6.82 11.22
C VAL A 133 13.38 6.55 9.96
N GLU A 134 14.17 7.52 9.52
CA GLU A 134 14.95 7.47 8.27
C GLU A 134 16.00 6.35 8.24
N LYS A 135 16.56 5.97 9.40
CA LYS A 135 17.51 4.84 9.51
C LYS A 135 16.98 3.51 8.98
N TYR A 136 15.66 3.37 8.86
CA TYR A 136 15.04 2.15 8.33
C TYR A 136 14.95 2.10 6.81
N TYR A 137 15.19 3.21 6.09
CA TYR A 137 15.09 3.22 4.63
C TYR A 137 16.01 2.19 3.97
N GLU A 138 17.29 2.21 4.34
CA GLU A 138 18.27 1.24 3.78
C GLU A 138 17.96 -0.19 4.23
N LYS A 139 17.56 -0.37 5.49
CA LYS A 139 17.14 -1.69 5.99
C LYS A 139 15.98 -2.26 5.16
N ILE A 140 14.94 -1.47 4.90
CA ILE A 140 13.78 -1.90 4.13
C ILE A 140 14.18 -2.24 2.70
N ARG A 141 15.05 -1.44 2.07
CA ARG A 141 15.59 -1.73 0.74
C ARG A 141 16.34 -3.07 0.72
N ALA A 142 17.18 -3.30 1.72
CA ALA A 142 17.92 -4.55 1.86
C ALA A 142 16.99 -5.75 2.14
N ASP A 143 16.04 -5.63 3.08
CA ASP A 143 15.09 -6.69 3.42
C ASP A 143 14.27 -7.14 2.17
N MET A 144 13.99 -6.20 1.26
CA MET A 144 13.18 -6.46 0.06
C MET A 144 14.00 -6.76 -1.20
N ASP A 145 15.31 -6.97 -1.10
CA ASP A 145 16.22 -7.15 -2.24
C ASP A 145 16.03 -6.04 -3.29
N ALA A 146 15.85 -4.80 -2.85
CA ALA A 146 15.54 -3.71 -3.75
C ALA A 146 16.75 -3.29 -4.56
N VAL A 147 16.56 -3.17 -5.87
CA VAL A 147 17.60 -2.75 -6.82
C VAL A 147 17.19 -1.47 -7.53
N GLN A 148 18.17 -0.64 -7.86
CA GLN A 148 17.94 0.51 -8.73
C GLN A 148 17.76 0.03 -10.16
N ILE A 149 16.70 0.49 -10.84
CA ILE A 149 16.41 0.08 -12.21
C ILE A 149 17.56 0.50 -13.12
N SER A 150 18.19 -0.47 -13.81
CA SER A 150 19.09 -0.17 -14.93
C SER A 150 18.29 0.03 -16.21
N ARG A 151 18.72 0.98 -17.05
CA ARG A 151 18.07 1.26 -18.33
C ARG A 151 18.05 0.03 -19.26
N ASP A 152 19.08 -0.77 -19.21
CA ASP A 152 19.31 -1.85 -20.17
C ASP A 152 18.36 -3.05 -20.01
N LEU A 153 17.88 -3.32 -18.79
CA LEU A 153 16.99 -4.44 -18.50
C LEU A 153 15.50 -4.08 -18.57
N PHE A 154 15.12 -2.85 -18.18
CA PHE A 154 13.73 -2.46 -17.99
C PHE A 154 13.19 -1.53 -19.08
N LEU A 155 14.07 -0.86 -19.82
CA LEU A 155 13.68 0.14 -20.82
C LEU A 155 13.76 -0.32 -22.28
N PRO A 156 14.17 -1.54 -22.68
CA PRO A 156 14.20 -1.93 -24.10
C PRO A 156 12.81 -1.89 -24.75
N HIS A 157 11.74 -1.99 -23.94
CA HIS A 157 10.34 -1.87 -24.39
C HIS A 157 9.74 -0.49 -24.10
N SER A 158 10.54 0.45 -23.59
CA SER A 158 10.03 1.79 -23.27
C SER A 158 9.79 2.59 -24.55
N ILE A 159 8.87 3.51 -24.47
CA ILE A 159 8.59 4.46 -25.54
C ILE A 159 9.83 5.29 -25.93
N TRP A 160 10.83 5.39 -25.04
CA TRP A 160 12.07 6.12 -25.26
C TRP A 160 12.83 5.65 -26.50
N THR A 161 12.75 4.38 -26.84
CA THR A 161 13.38 3.84 -28.04
C THR A 161 12.60 4.17 -29.33
N GLN A 162 11.39 4.65 -29.20
CA GLN A 162 10.48 4.97 -30.31
C GLN A 162 10.32 6.47 -30.54
N LEU A 163 10.88 7.30 -29.65
CA LEU A 163 10.79 8.75 -29.81
C LEU A 163 11.76 9.26 -30.89
N PRO A 164 11.31 10.23 -31.70
CA PRO A 164 12.24 10.99 -32.57
C PRO A 164 13.38 11.60 -31.75
N SER A 165 14.58 11.66 -32.26
CA SER A 165 15.75 12.18 -31.56
C SER A 165 15.56 13.60 -31.03
N SER A 166 14.76 14.44 -31.70
CA SER A 166 14.39 15.78 -31.26
C SER A 166 13.48 15.80 -30.03
N ALA A 167 12.65 14.78 -29.86
CA ALA A 167 11.76 14.66 -28.69
C ALA A 167 12.48 14.00 -27.49
N ALA A 168 13.45 13.15 -27.73
CA ALA A 168 14.23 12.48 -26.68
C ALA A 168 15.03 13.46 -25.80
N THR A 169 15.32 14.67 -26.27
CA THR A 169 16.00 15.71 -25.49
C THR A 169 15.06 16.44 -24.53
N LYS A 170 13.76 16.52 -24.84
CA LYS A 170 12.75 17.26 -24.08
C LYS A 170 12.00 16.39 -23.08
N CYS A 171 11.84 15.09 -23.42
CA CYS A 171 11.25 14.10 -22.53
C CYS A 171 12.29 13.01 -22.31
N ARG A 172 12.80 12.90 -21.09
CA ARG A 172 13.92 11.98 -20.77
C ARG A 172 13.65 11.19 -19.51
N PRO A 173 14.24 10.00 -19.35
CA PRO A 173 14.23 9.30 -18.09
C PRO A 173 14.76 10.19 -16.98
N ALA A 174 14.10 10.15 -15.82
CA ALA A 174 14.61 10.81 -14.62
C ALA A 174 15.85 10.07 -14.10
N ASP A 175 16.75 10.79 -13.47
CA ASP A 175 17.93 10.24 -12.84
C ASP A 175 18.02 10.84 -11.42
N PRO A 176 18.21 10.01 -10.38
CA PRO A 176 18.21 8.55 -10.40
C PRO A 176 16.82 7.92 -10.64
N GLN A 177 16.81 6.67 -11.13
CA GLN A 177 15.61 5.85 -11.16
C GLN A 177 15.29 5.31 -9.76
N PRO A 178 14.03 4.95 -9.45
CA PRO A 178 13.65 4.46 -8.13
C PRO A 178 14.26 3.09 -7.84
N TYR A 179 14.46 2.80 -6.56
CA TYR A 179 14.69 1.43 -6.10
C TYR A 179 13.41 0.62 -6.27
N MET A 180 13.55 -0.59 -6.79
CA MET A 180 12.47 -1.52 -7.05
C MET A 180 12.67 -2.79 -6.24
N ALA A 181 11.69 -3.15 -5.44
CA ALA A 181 11.63 -4.41 -4.69
C ALA A 181 11.21 -5.56 -5.62
N ILE A 182 12.03 -5.81 -6.63
CA ILE A 182 11.83 -6.86 -7.65
C ILE A 182 13.11 -7.65 -7.82
N LYS A 183 12.98 -8.96 -7.80
CA LYS A 183 14.08 -9.86 -8.10
C LYS A 183 14.35 -9.86 -9.62
N VAL A 184 15.34 -9.07 -10.02
CA VAL A 184 15.69 -8.86 -11.42
C VAL A 184 16.58 -10.00 -11.90
N PRO A 185 16.37 -10.57 -13.11
CA PRO A 185 17.33 -11.48 -13.72
C PRO A 185 18.58 -10.71 -14.21
N HIS A 186 19.75 -11.31 -14.11
CA HIS A 186 20.98 -10.73 -14.66
C HIS A 186 21.07 -10.85 -16.19
N SER A 187 20.30 -11.78 -16.75
CA SER A 187 20.21 -12.01 -18.21
C SER A 187 18.80 -12.48 -18.58
N LYS A 188 18.45 -12.39 -19.86
CA LYS A 188 17.15 -12.90 -20.37
C LYS A 188 16.97 -14.40 -20.13
N SER A 189 18.05 -15.18 -20.10
CA SER A 189 17.99 -16.63 -19.83
C SER A 189 17.66 -16.96 -18.38
N GLU A 190 17.82 -16.02 -17.47
CA GLU A 190 17.49 -16.17 -16.05
C GLU A 190 16.05 -15.72 -15.72
N ALA A 191 15.33 -15.15 -16.69
CA ALA A 191 13.95 -14.72 -16.49
C ALA A 191 13.06 -15.92 -16.11
N GLY A 192 12.31 -15.79 -15.02
CA GLY A 192 11.43 -16.82 -14.52
C GLY A 192 12.14 -17.98 -13.77
N GLN A 193 13.45 -17.95 -13.58
CA GLN A 193 14.15 -18.98 -12.81
C GLN A 193 13.79 -18.92 -11.34
N VAL A 194 13.58 -20.11 -10.76
CA VAL A 194 13.28 -20.29 -9.34
C VAL A 194 14.57 -20.30 -8.52
N THR A 195 14.58 -19.53 -7.46
CA THR A 195 15.61 -19.57 -6.42
C THR A 195 14.97 -19.81 -5.07
N GLU A 196 15.71 -20.34 -4.14
CA GLU A 196 15.27 -20.62 -2.76
C GLU A 196 16.19 -19.88 -1.78
N SER A 197 15.60 -19.24 -0.78
CA SER A 197 16.35 -18.62 0.31
C SER A 197 16.73 -19.63 1.38
N ASP A 198 17.64 -19.27 2.29
CA ASP A 198 18.05 -20.10 3.44
C ASP A 198 16.86 -20.53 4.33
N GLY A 199 15.77 -19.76 4.32
CA GLY A 199 14.51 -20.07 5.00
C GLY A 199 13.54 -20.96 4.21
N GLY A 200 13.94 -21.52 3.06
CA GLY A 200 13.11 -22.40 2.23
C GLY A 200 12.07 -21.65 1.37
N ILE A 201 12.08 -20.32 1.35
CA ILE A 201 11.13 -19.53 0.56
C ILE A 201 11.58 -19.50 -0.91
N LYS A 202 10.70 -20.00 -1.78
CA LYS A 202 10.95 -20.03 -3.22
C LYS A 202 10.40 -18.80 -3.91
N ARG A 203 11.22 -18.18 -4.74
CA ARG A 203 10.87 -17.01 -5.55
C ARG A 203 11.38 -17.18 -6.98
N GLN A 204 10.66 -16.64 -7.94
CA GLN A 204 11.16 -16.48 -9.31
C GLN A 204 11.85 -15.14 -9.51
N THR A 205 12.78 -15.08 -10.43
CA THR A 205 13.19 -13.80 -11.03
C THR A 205 12.07 -13.27 -11.92
N CYS A 206 12.03 -11.97 -12.18
CA CYS A 206 11.01 -11.35 -13.03
C CYS A 206 11.01 -12.01 -14.42
N ALA A 207 9.85 -12.50 -14.84
CA ALA A 207 9.62 -13.11 -16.13
C ALA A 207 9.07 -12.11 -17.18
N PHE A 208 8.86 -10.85 -16.79
CA PHE A 208 8.31 -9.77 -17.63
C PHE A 208 6.87 -10.02 -18.13
N ASP A 209 6.14 -10.94 -17.51
CA ASP A 209 4.77 -11.35 -17.88
C ASP A 209 3.71 -11.00 -16.83
N GLY A 210 4.09 -10.25 -15.79
CA GLY A 210 3.21 -9.93 -14.66
C GLY A 210 3.86 -9.00 -13.65
N ASP A 211 3.70 -9.35 -12.36
CA ASP A 211 4.28 -8.66 -11.20
C ASP A 211 3.75 -7.23 -10.95
N GLY A 212 2.76 -6.76 -11.74
CA GLY A 212 2.12 -5.47 -11.58
C GLY A 212 0.96 -5.48 -10.57
N PHE A 213 -0.08 -4.69 -10.87
CA PHE A 213 -1.25 -4.54 -10.01
C PHE A 213 -2.12 -5.81 -9.89
N LEU A 214 -1.99 -6.78 -10.79
CA LEU A 214 -2.65 -8.07 -10.67
C LEU A 214 -1.96 -9.03 -9.69
N GLY A 215 -0.82 -8.61 -9.10
CA GLY A 215 -0.03 -9.39 -8.14
C GLY A 215 1.16 -10.11 -8.76
N SER A 216 1.94 -10.81 -7.95
CA SER A 216 3.15 -11.53 -8.36
C SER A 216 3.02 -13.03 -8.05
N ARG A 217 2.66 -13.83 -9.05
CA ARG A 217 2.48 -15.27 -8.90
C ARG A 217 3.78 -16.00 -8.57
N GLY A 218 4.86 -15.58 -9.19
CA GLY A 218 6.20 -16.13 -8.97
C GLY A 218 6.93 -15.53 -7.76
N GLY A 219 6.40 -14.46 -7.17
CA GLY A 219 7.06 -13.74 -6.09
C GLY A 219 8.30 -12.95 -6.53
N ALA A 220 8.42 -12.62 -7.81
CA ALA A 220 9.51 -11.75 -8.28
C ALA A 220 9.42 -10.39 -7.61
N LYS A 221 8.23 -9.78 -7.59
CA LYS A 221 7.97 -8.60 -6.78
C LYS A 221 7.86 -9.00 -5.31
N ALA A 222 8.63 -8.36 -4.44
CA ALA A 222 8.56 -8.58 -3.02
C ALA A 222 7.18 -8.18 -2.47
N SER A 223 6.64 -8.98 -1.56
CA SER A 223 5.46 -8.64 -0.77
C SER A 223 5.71 -8.98 0.70
N VAL A 224 5.09 -8.23 1.58
CA VAL A 224 5.41 -8.25 3.01
C VAL A 224 4.97 -9.54 3.73
N ASP A 225 4.09 -10.33 3.13
CA ASP A 225 3.67 -11.65 3.61
C ASP A 225 4.84 -12.64 3.68
N PHE A 226 5.66 -12.74 2.66
CA PHE A 226 6.82 -13.64 2.69
C PHE A 226 8.11 -12.94 3.11
N ILE A 227 8.22 -11.61 3.01
CA ILE A 227 9.42 -10.90 3.49
C ILE A 227 9.42 -10.77 5.01
N TYR A 228 8.31 -10.38 5.62
CA TYR A 228 8.24 -10.10 7.05
C TYR A 228 7.46 -11.12 7.88
N LEU A 229 6.38 -11.74 7.36
CA LEU A 229 5.61 -12.71 8.14
C LEU A 229 6.24 -14.11 8.09
N ALA A 230 6.66 -14.60 6.93
CA ALA A 230 7.22 -15.95 6.81
C ALA A 230 8.35 -16.23 7.82
N PRO A 231 9.34 -15.34 8.06
CA PRO A 231 10.44 -15.60 9.00
C PRO A 231 10.00 -15.73 10.45
N VAL A 232 8.77 -15.39 10.80
CA VAL A 232 8.28 -15.35 12.18
C VAL A 232 7.06 -16.24 12.45
N LEU A 233 6.51 -16.92 11.43
CA LEU A 233 5.38 -17.84 11.64
C LEU A 233 5.69 -18.95 12.65
N ASN A 234 6.94 -19.41 12.72
CA ASN A 234 7.43 -20.38 13.70
C ASN A 234 7.98 -19.73 14.98
N LYS A 235 7.87 -18.42 15.15
CA LYS A 235 8.35 -17.67 16.32
C LYS A 235 7.22 -17.10 17.17
N GLY A 236 6.04 -17.71 17.13
CA GLY A 236 4.90 -17.30 17.93
C GLY A 236 3.96 -16.30 17.25
N VAL A 237 4.12 -16.05 15.92
CA VAL A 237 3.14 -15.31 15.14
C VAL A 237 2.08 -16.26 14.59
N ILE A 238 0.82 -15.95 14.87
CA ILE A 238 -0.33 -16.61 14.26
C ILE A 238 -1.00 -15.61 13.33
N VAL A 239 -1.15 -15.97 12.05
CA VAL A 239 -1.91 -15.18 11.07
C VAL A 239 -3.24 -15.86 10.82
N ARG A 240 -4.34 -15.17 11.16
CA ARG A 240 -5.70 -15.61 10.83
C ARG A 240 -6.20 -14.74 9.68
N ASP A 241 -6.20 -15.31 8.51
CA ASP A 241 -6.76 -14.69 7.32
C ASP A 241 -8.29 -14.84 7.27
N MET A 242 -8.95 -14.13 6.38
CA MET A 242 -10.41 -14.08 6.25
C MET A 242 -11.11 -13.77 7.58
N CYS A 243 -10.50 -12.91 8.41
CA CYS A 243 -11.02 -12.45 9.69
C CYS A 243 -11.21 -10.92 9.65
N GLU A 244 -12.45 -10.47 9.67
CA GLU A 244 -12.80 -9.04 9.65
C GLU A 244 -13.04 -8.52 11.06
N VAL A 245 -12.17 -7.61 11.50
CA VAL A 245 -12.37 -6.90 12.77
C VAL A 245 -13.48 -5.87 12.60
N THR A 246 -14.42 -5.90 13.53
CA THR A 246 -15.60 -5.03 13.53
C THR A 246 -15.55 -3.94 14.59
N GLU A 247 -14.93 -4.22 15.74
CA GLU A 247 -14.92 -3.34 16.90
C GLU A 247 -13.69 -3.59 17.78
N ILE A 248 -13.24 -2.55 18.47
CA ILE A 248 -12.23 -2.59 19.52
C ILE A 248 -12.85 -1.98 20.77
N ALA A 249 -13.12 -2.78 21.78
CA ALA A 249 -13.60 -2.33 23.07
C ALA A 249 -12.44 -2.22 24.05
N ARG A 250 -12.50 -1.22 24.93
CA ARG A 250 -11.52 -1.00 25.99
C ARG A 250 -12.08 -1.49 27.32
N SER A 251 -11.27 -2.22 28.07
CA SER A 251 -11.56 -2.61 29.44
C SER A 251 -10.51 -2.03 30.38
N SER A 252 -10.93 -1.50 31.50
CA SER A 252 -10.04 -1.01 32.57
C SER A 252 -10.11 -1.89 33.81
N ALA A 253 -10.67 -3.09 33.70
CA ALA A 253 -10.73 -4.03 34.80
C ALA A 253 -9.31 -4.45 35.21
N GLY A 254 -8.89 -4.13 36.44
CA GLY A 254 -7.59 -4.53 36.98
C GLY A 254 -6.44 -3.52 36.86
N GLY A 255 -6.71 -2.27 36.48
CA GLY A 255 -5.71 -1.18 36.50
C GLY A 255 -4.71 -1.12 35.35
N SER A 256 -4.72 -2.08 34.45
CA SER A 256 -3.94 -2.05 33.19
C SER A 256 -4.87 -1.92 31.99
N PRO A 257 -4.50 -1.18 30.95
CA PRO A 257 -5.29 -1.11 29.74
C PRO A 257 -5.38 -2.50 29.10
N GLU A 258 -6.58 -2.89 28.72
CA GLU A 258 -6.91 -4.12 28.06
C GLU A 258 -7.86 -3.85 26.92
N TYR A 259 -7.67 -4.52 25.80
CA TYR A 259 -8.54 -4.41 24.63
C TYR A 259 -9.19 -5.76 24.32
N ALA A 260 -10.50 -5.72 24.04
CA ALA A 260 -11.24 -6.80 23.42
C ALA A 260 -11.44 -6.47 21.95
N VAL A 261 -10.83 -7.25 21.08
CA VAL A 261 -10.94 -7.09 19.63
C VAL A 261 -12.00 -8.06 19.11
N HIS A 262 -13.11 -7.53 18.63
CA HIS A 262 -14.23 -8.29 18.08
C HIS A 262 -14.03 -8.47 16.57
N PHE A 263 -14.17 -9.68 16.09
CA PHE A 263 -14.00 -9.98 14.67
C PHE A 263 -14.94 -11.12 14.22
N SER A 264 -15.18 -11.19 12.91
CA SER A 264 -15.97 -12.27 12.31
C SER A 264 -15.09 -13.08 11.35
N GLY A 265 -15.11 -14.41 11.50
CA GLY A 265 -14.54 -15.33 10.54
C GLY A 265 -15.36 -15.34 9.25
N GLN A 266 -14.76 -14.95 8.13
CA GLN A 266 -15.48 -14.80 6.86
C GLN A 266 -15.80 -16.15 6.17
N ARG A 267 -15.13 -17.25 6.61
CA ARG A 267 -15.40 -18.63 6.14
C ARG A 267 -16.55 -19.27 6.90
N GLY A 268 -16.78 -18.92 8.17
CA GLY A 268 -17.80 -19.56 9.02
C GLY A 268 -18.84 -18.62 9.62
N GLY A 269 -18.68 -17.28 9.49
CA GLY A 269 -19.63 -16.28 9.98
C GLY A 269 -19.70 -16.15 11.50
N GLN A 270 -18.88 -16.87 12.27
CA GLN A 270 -18.88 -16.78 13.73
C GLN A 270 -18.24 -15.48 14.20
N GLN A 271 -18.87 -14.87 15.22
CA GLN A 271 -18.29 -13.76 15.95
C GLN A 271 -17.35 -14.31 17.02
N GLU A 272 -16.15 -13.75 17.05
CA GLU A 272 -15.11 -14.13 18.01
C GLU A 272 -14.56 -12.88 18.68
N VAL A 273 -13.93 -13.05 19.84
CA VAL A 273 -13.29 -11.97 20.60
C VAL A 273 -11.91 -12.45 21.04
N VAL A 274 -10.91 -11.62 20.88
CA VAL A 274 -9.57 -11.84 21.42
C VAL A 274 -9.18 -10.68 22.32
N ARG A 275 -8.49 -10.98 23.42
CA ARG A 275 -8.03 -9.98 24.39
C ARG A 275 -6.53 -9.81 24.34
N ALA A 276 -6.09 -8.55 24.37
CA ALA A 276 -4.68 -8.21 24.37
C ALA A 276 -4.41 -6.90 25.14
N LYS A 277 -3.20 -6.78 25.66
CA LYS A 277 -2.70 -5.52 26.24
C LYS A 277 -2.37 -4.48 25.17
N ARG A 278 -2.01 -4.93 23.98
CA ARG A 278 -1.55 -4.08 22.89
C ARG A 278 -2.32 -4.41 21.62
N VAL A 279 -2.81 -3.37 20.97
CA VAL A 279 -3.48 -3.47 19.67
C VAL A 279 -2.77 -2.55 18.69
N ILE A 280 -2.37 -3.10 17.54
CA ILE A 280 -1.73 -2.37 16.46
C ILE A 280 -2.68 -2.29 15.27
N LEU A 281 -3.14 -1.09 14.96
CA LEU A 281 -3.96 -0.81 13.79
C LEU A 281 -3.07 -0.62 12.55
N ALA A 282 -3.29 -1.48 11.57
CA ALA A 282 -2.59 -1.51 10.29
C ALA A 282 -3.51 -1.94 9.15
N ALA A 283 -4.82 -1.63 9.26
CA ALA A 283 -5.86 -2.07 8.35
C ALA A 283 -5.94 -1.25 7.02
N GLY A 284 -4.98 -0.33 6.84
CA GLY A 284 -4.98 0.66 5.77
C GLY A 284 -5.91 1.83 6.07
N THR A 285 -5.62 3.01 5.51
CA THR A 285 -6.22 4.29 5.90
C THR A 285 -7.74 4.20 6.07
N MET A 286 -8.47 3.73 5.07
CA MET A 286 -9.93 3.70 5.12
C MET A 286 -10.49 2.80 6.23
N ASN A 287 -9.89 1.63 6.43
CA ASN A 287 -10.39 0.67 7.42
C ASN A 287 -9.91 0.97 8.83
N THR A 288 -8.70 1.53 8.99
CA THR A 288 -8.23 2.04 10.28
C THR A 288 -9.12 3.18 10.76
N LEU A 289 -9.46 4.14 9.90
CA LEU A 289 -10.41 5.21 10.24
C LEU A 289 -11.80 4.65 10.59
N ARG A 290 -12.31 3.69 9.80
CA ARG A 290 -13.58 3.03 10.10
C ARG A 290 -13.58 2.39 11.50
N LEU A 291 -12.53 1.67 11.85
CA LEU A 291 -12.40 1.02 13.16
C LEU A 291 -12.29 2.02 14.29
N LEU A 292 -11.47 3.06 14.17
CA LEU A 292 -11.33 4.10 15.19
C LEU A 292 -12.66 4.83 15.43
N PHE A 293 -13.33 5.27 14.36
CA PHE A 293 -14.65 5.91 14.49
C PHE A 293 -15.69 4.98 15.09
N ALA A 294 -15.86 3.78 14.53
CA ALA A 294 -16.87 2.85 14.99
C ALA A 294 -16.68 2.48 16.46
N SER A 295 -15.44 2.21 16.86
CA SER A 295 -15.11 1.82 18.23
C SER A 295 -15.22 2.96 19.24
N SER A 296 -15.01 4.22 18.84
CA SER A 296 -15.16 5.38 19.75
C SER A 296 -16.62 5.73 20.02
N LEU A 297 -17.55 5.27 19.18
CA LEU A 297 -19.00 5.53 19.34
C LEU A 297 -19.72 4.48 20.21
N GLN A 298 -19.04 3.36 20.54
CA GLN A 298 -19.64 2.30 21.33
C GLN A 298 -19.53 2.60 22.85
N PRO A 299 -20.52 2.22 23.65
CA PRO A 299 -20.39 2.23 25.10
C PRO A 299 -19.21 1.33 25.56
N GLY A 300 -18.28 1.88 26.32
CA GLY A 300 -17.07 1.16 26.73
C GLY A 300 -16.03 1.00 25.61
N GLY A 301 -16.20 1.72 24.49
CA GLY A 301 -15.26 1.75 23.37
C GLY A 301 -14.02 2.61 23.61
N LEU A 302 -13.40 3.06 22.56
CA LEU A 302 -12.18 3.89 22.62
C LEU A 302 -12.48 5.27 23.20
N ALA A 303 -11.51 5.84 23.91
CA ALA A 303 -11.60 7.23 24.37
C ALA A 303 -11.68 8.19 23.17
N PRO A 304 -12.33 9.36 23.33
CA PRO A 304 -12.46 10.35 22.27
C PRO A 304 -11.11 10.80 21.70
N MET A 305 -11.07 10.97 20.39
CA MET A 305 -9.93 11.44 19.61
C MET A 305 -10.34 12.70 18.86
N PRO A 306 -10.13 13.93 19.41
CA PRO A 306 -10.65 15.18 18.82
C PRO A 306 -10.22 15.42 17.38
N SER A 307 -8.99 15.02 17.04
CA SER A 307 -8.41 15.21 15.70
C SER A 307 -8.70 14.06 14.72
N LEU A 308 -9.47 13.04 15.13
CA LEU A 308 -9.76 11.90 14.26
C LEU A 308 -10.54 12.35 13.01
N GLY A 309 -10.03 11.97 11.87
CA GLY A 309 -10.58 12.30 10.56
C GLY A 309 -10.07 13.62 9.98
N HIS A 310 -9.40 14.46 10.76
CA HIS A 310 -8.77 15.66 10.24
C HIS A 310 -7.52 15.32 9.41
N THR A 311 -7.18 16.21 8.47
CA THR A 311 -5.97 16.08 7.64
C THR A 311 -5.94 14.76 6.86
N PHE A 312 -6.77 14.66 5.85
CA PHE A 312 -6.86 13.52 4.94
C PHE A 312 -6.43 13.93 3.53
N GLY A 313 -5.80 13.01 2.78
CA GLY A 313 -5.39 13.25 1.39
C GLY A 313 -5.23 11.98 0.56
N GLY A 314 -5.01 12.18 -0.74
CA GLY A 314 -4.81 11.14 -1.76
C GLY A 314 -3.39 11.09 -2.32
N ASN A 315 -2.43 11.79 -1.69
CA ASN A 315 -1.03 11.87 -2.13
C ASN A 315 -0.85 12.46 -3.54
N GLY A 316 -1.86 13.18 -4.05
CA GLY A 316 -1.83 13.82 -5.36
C GLY A 316 -1.73 12.84 -6.54
N ASP A 317 -2.18 11.60 -6.36
CA ASP A 317 -2.17 10.59 -7.41
C ASP A 317 -3.08 11.00 -8.58
N PHE A 318 -2.52 11.00 -9.79
CA PHE A 318 -3.26 11.32 -11.00
C PHE A 318 -2.84 10.40 -12.15
N ILE A 319 -3.79 9.66 -12.67
CA ILE A 319 -3.54 8.63 -13.69
C ILE A 319 -3.79 9.20 -15.08
N GLY A 320 -2.91 8.84 -16.00
CA GLY A 320 -3.04 9.12 -17.43
C GLY A 320 -2.63 7.96 -18.30
N ALA A 321 -2.60 8.21 -19.57
CA ALA A 321 -2.14 7.27 -20.58
C ALA A 321 -1.42 8.01 -21.70
N TRP A 322 -0.40 7.37 -22.24
CA TRP A 322 0.36 7.82 -23.39
C TRP A 322 0.26 6.76 -24.50
N PHE A 323 -0.15 7.15 -25.71
CA PHE A 323 -0.46 6.21 -26.79
C PHE A 323 0.69 6.13 -27.77
N LYS A 324 1.24 4.92 -27.95
CA LYS A 324 2.22 4.61 -28.99
C LYS A 324 1.54 4.50 -30.37
N GLU A 325 2.28 4.74 -31.43
CA GLU A 325 1.80 4.54 -32.80
C GLU A 325 1.66 3.05 -33.17
N SER A 326 2.60 2.23 -32.72
CA SER A 326 2.62 0.78 -32.99
C SER A 326 2.49 -0.06 -31.73
N ALA A 327 2.09 -1.33 -31.89
CA ALA A 327 2.03 -2.32 -30.82
C ALA A 327 3.26 -3.27 -30.80
N GLU A 328 4.33 -2.92 -31.51
CA GLU A 328 5.53 -3.78 -31.67
C GLU A 328 6.29 -4.04 -30.37
N SER A 329 6.08 -3.19 -29.35
CA SER A 329 6.57 -3.44 -27.99
C SER A 329 5.41 -3.38 -27.04
N PRO A 330 4.66 -4.48 -26.86
CA PRO A 330 3.49 -4.48 -25.99
C PRO A 330 3.89 -4.25 -24.53
N THR A 331 3.19 -3.35 -23.85
CA THR A 331 3.36 -3.11 -22.42
C THR A 331 2.92 -4.30 -21.55
N PHE A 332 2.47 -5.38 -22.17
CA PHE A 332 2.09 -6.63 -21.50
C PHE A 332 3.30 -7.49 -21.11
N GLU A 333 4.42 -7.36 -21.85
CA GLU A 333 5.65 -8.14 -21.65
C GLU A 333 6.76 -7.21 -21.12
N SER A 334 6.61 -6.74 -19.88
CA SER A 334 7.52 -5.77 -19.28
C SER A 334 7.61 -5.97 -17.78
N ALA A 335 8.65 -5.43 -17.17
CA ALA A 335 8.65 -5.19 -15.72
C ALA A 335 7.47 -4.29 -15.33
N PRO A 336 6.96 -4.39 -14.07
CA PRO A 336 5.78 -3.64 -13.64
C PRO A 336 5.93 -2.12 -13.77
N VAL A 337 7.16 -1.60 -13.74
CA VAL A 337 7.47 -0.18 -13.90
C VAL A 337 8.42 0.01 -15.06
N LEU A 338 8.10 0.95 -15.94
CA LEU A 338 8.92 1.34 -17.08
C LEU A 338 9.88 2.50 -16.75
N GLY A 339 9.81 3.03 -15.53
CA GLY A 339 10.69 4.06 -15.03
C GLY A 339 10.02 5.40 -14.74
N ARG A 340 10.78 6.29 -14.11
CA ARG A 340 10.44 7.70 -13.94
C ARG A 340 10.96 8.50 -15.13
N PHE A 341 10.26 9.60 -15.43
CA PHE A 341 10.66 10.51 -16.49
C PHE A 341 10.47 11.98 -16.09
N LYS A 342 11.11 12.87 -16.82
CA LYS A 342 10.95 14.32 -16.74
C LYS A 342 10.46 14.85 -18.07
N VAL A 343 9.62 15.87 -18.02
CA VAL A 343 9.16 16.65 -19.16
C VAL A 343 9.78 18.03 -19.02
N ASP A 344 10.44 18.51 -20.07
CA ASP A 344 11.15 19.79 -20.03
C ASP A 344 10.19 20.95 -19.74
N GLY A 345 10.61 21.87 -18.89
CA GLY A 345 9.76 22.99 -18.43
C GLY A 345 8.66 22.61 -17.44
N GLN A 346 8.60 21.35 -16.96
CA GLN A 346 7.60 20.89 -16.00
C GLN A 346 8.26 20.46 -14.68
N ASP A 347 7.82 21.07 -13.58
CA ASP A 347 8.28 20.74 -12.22
C ASP A 347 7.23 19.89 -11.52
N ILE A 348 7.25 18.59 -11.82
CA ILE A 348 6.43 17.58 -11.15
C ILE A 348 7.34 16.67 -10.33
N PRO A 349 7.05 16.49 -9.04
CA PRO A 349 7.89 15.68 -8.14
C PRO A 349 8.08 14.25 -8.60
N PHE A 350 7.02 13.63 -9.10
CA PHE A 350 7.04 12.27 -9.57
C PHE A 350 6.16 12.10 -10.82
N LEU A 351 6.79 11.77 -11.93
CA LEU A 351 6.13 11.24 -13.13
C LEU A 351 6.67 9.84 -13.40
N GLY A 352 5.79 8.87 -13.51
CA GLY A 352 6.14 7.47 -13.73
C GLY A 352 5.35 6.85 -14.87
N MET A 353 5.95 5.83 -15.48
CA MET A 353 5.32 4.94 -16.45
C MET A 353 5.26 3.54 -15.85
N TRP A 354 4.17 2.85 -16.06
CA TRP A 354 4.00 1.48 -15.62
C TRP A 354 3.53 0.57 -16.76
N ALA A 355 3.66 -0.73 -16.56
CA ALA A 355 3.30 -1.72 -17.55
C ALA A 355 1.92 -2.31 -17.27
N LEU A 356 1.27 -2.78 -18.32
CA LEU A 356 0.03 -3.55 -18.25
C LEU A 356 0.30 -5.07 -18.25
N ALA A 357 1.45 -5.49 -17.75
CA ALA A 357 1.85 -6.89 -17.74
C ALA A 357 0.80 -7.80 -17.09
N GLY A 358 0.44 -8.88 -17.79
CA GLY A 358 -0.61 -9.82 -17.39
C GLY A 358 -2.05 -9.43 -17.78
N ILE A 359 -2.29 -8.19 -18.24
CA ILE A 359 -3.63 -7.76 -18.70
C ILE A 359 -4.06 -8.50 -19.96
N ASP A 360 -3.12 -8.90 -20.81
CA ASP A 360 -3.38 -9.72 -21.99
C ASP A 360 -4.03 -11.07 -21.66
N THR A 361 -3.81 -11.60 -20.44
CA THR A 361 -4.44 -12.83 -19.95
C THR A 361 -5.92 -12.64 -19.60
N VAL A 362 -6.34 -11.42 -19.30
CA VAL A 362 -7.75 -11.11 -18.94
C VAL A 362 -8.64 -11.30 -20.16
N PRO A 363 -9.88 -11.83 -20.00
CA PRO A 363 -10.80 -12.10 -21.11
C PRO A 363 -11.43 -10.81 -21.65
N LEU A 364 -10.61 -9.99 -22.30
CA LEU A 364 -11.02 -8.77 -22.97
C LEU A 364 -11.22 -9.01 -24.47
N PRO A 365 -12.12 -8.25 -25.15
CA PRO A 365 -12.24 -8.28 -26.58
C PRO A 365 -10.90 -8.01 -27.29
N PRO A 366 -10.58 -8.68 -28.42
CA PRO A 366 -9.30 -8.50 -29.13
C PRO A 366 -8.98 -7.03 -29.50
N SER A 367 -10.02 -6.25 -29.87
CA SER A 367 -9.87 -4.82 -30.19
C SER A 367 -9.40 -4.00 -28.98
N TRP A 368 -9.87 -4.35 -27.78
CA TRP A 368 -9.44 -3.71 -26.54
C TRP A 368 -8.00 -4.10 -26.18
N LYS A 369 -7.65 -5.39 -26.30
CA LYS A 369 -6.25 -5.84 -26.11
C LYS A 369 -5.30 -5.12 -27.04
N LYS A 370 -5.65 -4.99 -28.33
CA LYS A 370 -4.87 -4.23 -29.30
C LYS A 370 -4.68 -2.76 -28.90
N LYS A 371 -5.75 -2.11 -28.41
CA LYS A 371 -5.69 -0.72 -27.91
C LYS A 371 -4.80 -0.62 -26.67
N LEU A 372 -4.98 -1.51 -25.69
CA LEU A 372 -4.17 -1.54 -24.47
C LEU A 372 -2.70 -1.83 -24.77
N GLY A 373 -2.37 -2.69 -25.74
CA GLY A 373 -0.99 -2.94 -26.18
C GLY A 373 -0.27 -1.70 -26.75
N LYS A 374 -1.02 -0.68 -27.17
CA LYS A 374 -0.49 0.62 -27.59
C LYS A 374 -0.45 1.65 -26.47
N THR A 375 -0.90 1.30 -25.27
CA THR A 375 -1.05 2.23 -24.16
C THR A 375 0.08 2.08 -23.16
N ILE A 376 0.72 3.18 -22.80
CA ILE A 376 1.63 3.26 -21.65
C ILE A 376 0.88 4.04 -20.57
N PRO A 377 0.48 3.39 -19.48
CA PRO A 377 -0.11 4.10 -18.36
C PRO A 377 0.88 5.03 -17.69
N LEU A 378 0.41 6.21 -17.34
CA LEU A 378 1.16 7.25 -16.65
C LEU A 378 0.60 7.44 -15.26
N ILE A 379 1.48 7.79 -14.32
CA ILE A 379 1.11 8.31 -13.02
C ILE A 379 1.91 9.56 -12.70
N GLY A 380 1.21 10.61 -12.31
CA GLY A 380 1.79 11.78 -11.67
C GLY A 380 1.49 11.74 -10.18
N MET A 381 2.43 12.16 -9.36
CA MET A 381 2.27 12.33 -7.91
C MET A 381 2.95 13.62 -7.46
N GLY A 382 2.47 14.14 -6.36
CA GLY A 382 3.06 15.24 -5.62
C GLY A 382 2.19 15.55 -4.42
N ALA A 383 2.71 16.26 -3.43
CA ALA A 383 1.96 16.51 -2.22
C ALA A 383 0.65 17.25 -2.50
N ASP A 384 -0.49 16.62 -2.18
CA ASP A 384 -1.76 17.31 -2.04
C ASP A 384 -1.81 18.07 -0.70
N THR A 385 -2.79 18.96 -0.54
CA THR A 385 -2.81 19.90 0.59
C THR A 385 -3.19 19.24 1.92
N GLY A 386 -3.77 18.04 1.90
CA GLY A 386 -4.27 17.36 3.10
C GLY A 386 -5.41 18.10 3.80
N ASN A 387 -6.13 18.95 3.10
CA ASN A 387 -7.22 19.76 3.67
C ASN A 387 -8.58 19.06 3.68
N ALA A 388 -8.65 17.83 3.21
CA ALA A 388 -9.84 17.02 3.31
C ALA A 388 -10.05 16.47 4.73
N SER A 389 -11.28 16.13 5.06
CA SER A 389 -11.62 15.45 6.30
C SER A 389 -12.42 14.18 6.05
N ALA A 390 -12.20 13.21 6.93
CA ALA A 390 -12.99 11.99 7.01
C ALA A 390 -13.98 12.10 8.17
N ARG A 391 -15.20 11.60 7.98
CA ARG A 391 -16.26 11.56 8.99
C ARG A 391 -16.90 10.19 9.01
N PHE A 392 -17.58 9.86 10.09
CA PHE A 392 -18.31 8.61 10.20
C PHE A 392 -19.81 8.88 10.16
N GLU A 393 -20.42 8.47 9.07
CA GLU A 393 -21.83 8.73 8.80
C GLU A 393 -22.55 7.41 8.46
N LYS A 394 -23.62 7.10 9.17
CA LYS A 394 -24.45 5.89 8.91
C LYS A 394 -23.63 4.60 8.85
N GLY A 395 -22.65 4.45 9.75
CA GLY A 395 -21.80 3.27 9.85
C GLY A 395 -20.64 3.19 8.85
N ARG A 396 -20.32 4.28 8.14
CA ARG A 396 -19.30 4.34 7.07
C ARG A 396 -18.41 5.57 7.19
N VAL A 397 -17.22 5.46 6.63
CA VAL A 397 -16.34 6.61 6.44
C VAL A 397 -16.82 7.39 5.22
N ALA A 398 -17.07 8.67 5.41
CA ALA A 398 -17.32 9.65 4.36
C ALA A 398 -16.13 10.61 4.30
N VAL A 399 -15.73 11.02 3.10
CA VAL A 399 -14.61 11.94 2.86
C VAL A 399 -15.10 13.11 2.00
N ASP A 400 -14.70 14.32 2.36
CA ASP A 400 -15.05 15.57 1.67
C ASP A 400 -13.83 16.12 0.89
N TYR A 401 -13.27 15.32 0.01
CA TYR A 401 -12.13 15.71 -0.80
C TYR A 401 -12.56 16.59 -1.99
N ASP A 402 -12.02 17.81 -2.06
CA ASP A 402 -12.22 18.70 -3.21
C ASP A 402 -10.98 18.72 -4.11
N ALA A 403 -11.07 17.99 -5.23
CA ALA A 403 -9.99 17.90 -6.20
C ALA A 403 -9.66 19.27 -6.85
N SER A 404 -10.60 20.20 -6.91
CA SER A 404 -10.36 21.52 -7.50
C SER A 404 -9.46 22.42 -6.64
N GLN A 405 -9.39 22.12 -5.35
CA GLN A 405 -8.50 22.83 -4.41
C GLN A 405 -7.10 22.20 -4.31
N GLN A 406 -6.77 21.23 -5.18
CA GLN A 406 -5.47 20.56 -5.19
C GLN A 406 -4.64 21.02 -6.40
N PRO A 407 -3.73 21.99 -6.24
CA PRO A 407 -2.96 22.55 -7.37
C PRO A 407 -2.11 21.53 -8.12
N ILE A 408 -1.75 20.43 -7.46
CA ILE A 408 -0.94 19.37 -8.06
C ILE A 408 -1.60 18.72 -9.29
N PHE A 409 -2.92 18.58 -9.30
CA PHE A 409 -3.61 17.95 -10.44
C PHE A 409 -3.53 18.78 -11.72
N GLU A 410 -3.62 20.11 -11.62
CA GLU A 410 -3.45 20.99 -12.77
C GLU A 410 -2.01 20.95 -13.29
N LYS A 411 -1.02 20.91 -12.38
CA LYS A 411 0.38 20.76 -12.77
C LYS A 411 0.60 19.44 -13.53
N ILE A 412 0.06 18.31 -13.03
CA ILE A 412 0.21 17.00 -13.70
C ILE A 412 -0.50 16.99 -15.05
N ARG A 413 -1.72 17.56 -15.17
CA ARG A 413 -2.40 17.71 -16.47
C ARG A 413 -1.56 18.54 -17.44
N GLY A 414 -0.98 19.64 -16.96
CA GLY A 414 -0.07 20.47 -17.74
C GLY A 414 1.15 19.68 -18.25
N ALA A 415 1.73 18.84 -17.40
CA ALA A 415 2.85 17.99 -17.79
C ALA A 415 2.46 16.94 -18.85
N PHE A 416 1.28 16.32 -18.74
CA PHE A 416 0.79 15.41 -19.79
C PHE A 416 0.51 16.14 -21.11
N GLY A 417 -0.05 17.34 -21.06
CA GLY A 417 -0.20 18.20 -22.25
C GLY A 417 1.13 18.60 -22.88
N ALA A 418 2.12 18.96 -22.06
CA ALA A 418 3.48 19.27 -22.53
C ALA A 418 4.16 18.02 -23.13
N LEU A 419 3.96 16.84 -22.55
CA LEU A 419 4.43 15.56 -23.10
C LEU A 419 3.84 15.30 -24.50
N GLU A 420 2.53 15.51 -24.69
CA GLU A 420 1.87 15.40 -26.00
C GLU A 420 2.44 16.42 -27.01
N ALA A 421 2.54 17.68 -26.61
CA ALA A 421 3.06 18.74 -27.47
C ALA A 421 4.53 18.52 -27.90
N GLN A 422 5.36 17.98 -27.01
CA GLN A 422 6.78 17.75 -27.27
C GLN A 422 7.05 16.48 -28.09
N THR A 423 6.18 15.46 -27.97
CA THR A 423 6.37 14.16 -28.63
C THR A 423 5.50 13.94 -29.84
N GLY A 424 4.41 14.71 -30.00
CA GLY A 424 3.38 14.47 -31.01
C GLY A 424 2.49 13.25 -30.74
N LEU A 425 2.73 12.52 -29.65
CA LEU A 425 1.96 11.32 -29.29
C LEU A 425 0.85 11.69 -28.31
N LYS A 426 -0.35 11.23 -28.58
CA LYS A 426 -1.55 11.54 -27.77
C LYS A 426 -1.41 11.11 -26.33
N THR A 427 -1.88 11.97 -25.42
CA THR A 427 -2.08 11.66 -24.01
C THR A 427 -3.55 11.69 -23.66
N TRP A 428 -3.89 11.04 -22.55
CA TRP A 428 -5.21 11.07 -21.95
C TRP A 428 -5.04 11.08 -20.42
N ALA A 429 -5.94 11.74 -19.73
CA ALA A 429 -5.96 11.79 -18.28
C ALA A 429 -7.37 11.56 -17.73
N ILE A 430 -7.45 10.95 -16.56
CA ILE A 430 -8.73 10.78 -15.84
C ILE A 430 -9.31 12.14 -15.46
N LYS A 431 -10.65 12.21 -15.32
CA LYS A 431 -11.33 13.42 -14.85
C LYS A 431 -11.21 13.58 -13.34
N ASN A 432 -11.61 12.54 -12.60
CA ASN A 432 -11.54 12.51 -11.15
C ASN A 432 -10.28 11.78 -10.71
N PRO A 433 -9.55 12.28 -9.71
CA PRO A 433 -8.39 11.60 -9.15
C PRO A 433 -8.75 10.20 -8.64
N ILE A 434 -7.82 9.28 -8.83
CA ILE A 434 -7.86 7.93 -8.26
C ILE A 434 -6.59 7.75 -7.46
N THR A 435 -6.69 7.38 -6.20
CA THR A 435 -5.53 7.08 -5.37
C THR A 435 -5.49 5.63 -4.90
N VAL A 436 -4.29 5.11 -4.81
CA VAL A 436 -3.93 3.89 -4.07
C VAL A 436 -3.11 4.24 -2.81
N HIS A 437 -2.95 5.55 -2.54
CA HIS A 437 -2.07 6.12 -1.51
C HIS A 437 -2.83 7.06 -0.56
N ALA A 438 -4.10 6.74 -0.24
CA ALA A 438 -4.84 7.51 0.75
C ALA A 438 -4.09 7.53 2.09
N TRP A 439 -3.96 8.72 2.69
CA TRP A 439 -3.18 8.97 3.90
C TRP A 439 -3.94 9.85 4.89
N GLY A 440 -3.50 9.83 6.14
CA GLY A 440 -4.01 10.75 7.17
C GLY A 440 -5.32 10.32 7.82
N GLY A 441 -5.92 11.23 8.54
CA GLY A 441 -7.12 11.04 9.36
C GLY A 441 -6.85 10.49 10.76
N ALA A 442 -5.71 9.80 10.98
CA ALA A 442 -5.23 9.43 12.32
C ALA A 442 -3.78 9.91 12.51
N CYS A 443 -3.50 11.12 12.05
CA CYS A 443 -2.16 11.68 11.90
C CYS A 443 -1.35 11.74 13.19
N LEU A 444 -0.03 11.57 13.04
CA LEU A 444 0.98 11.98 14.00
C LEU A 444 0.83 13.48 14.31
N GLY A 445 0.80 13.84 15.58
CA GLY A 445 0.78 15.23 16.02
C GLY A 445 1.24 15.39 17.47
N PRO A 446 1.59 16.62 17.89
CA PRO A 446 2.21 16.88 19.19
C PRO A 446 1.24 16.81 20.39
N SER A 447 -0.06 16.75 20.14
CA SER A 447 -1.10 16.64 21.16
C SER A 447 -2.38 16.04 20.57
N ALA A 448 -3.32 15.62 21.41
CA ALA A 448 -4.63 15.10 21.00
C ALA A 448 -5.45 16.07 20.14
N ASP A 449 -5.25 17.38 20.29
CA ASP A 449 -5.96 18.40 19.51
C ASP A 449 -5.29 18.65 18.13
N LEU A 450 -4.06 18.19 17.92
CA LEU A 450 -3.29 18.40 16.70
C LEU A 450 -2.92 17.09 15.98
N GLY A 451 -3.28 15.95 16.57
CA GLY A 451 -3.07 14.64 15.99
C GLY A 451 -3.78 13.54 16.77
N VAL A 452 -3.78 12.35 16.22
CA VAL A 452 -4.42 11.17 16.85
C VAL A 452 -3.37 10.30 17.55
N VAL A 453 -2.16 10.25 17.00
CA VAL A 453 -1.04 9.46 17.58
C VAL A 453 0.14 10.33 17.97
N ASP A 454 0.84 9.91 19.01
CA ASP A 454 2.10 10.51 19.44
C ASP A 454 3.30 10.05 18.59
N HIS A 455 4.49 10.52 18.93
CA HIS A 455 5.75 10.17 18.26
C HIS A 455 6.16 8.69 18.42
N ASN A 456 5.48 7.92 19.23
CA ASN A 456 5.63 6.46 19.35
C ASN A 456 4.53 5.69 18.60
N GLY A 457 3.62 6.39 17.91
CA GLY A 457 2.47 5.81 17.23
C GLY A 457 1.33 5.42 18.16
N GLU A 458 1.38 5.76 19.45
CA GLU A 458 0.35 5.44 20.43
C GLU A 458 -0.81 6.44 20.33
N VAL A 459 -2.04 5.95 20.34
CA VAL A 459 -3.25 6.77 20.22
C VAL A 459 -3.50 7.54 21.50
N TYR A 460 -3.58 8.87 21.42
CA TYR A 460 -3.87 9.71 22.57
C TYR A 460 -5.13 9.28 23.33
N GLY A 461 -5.05 9.20 24.65
CA GLY A 461 -6.15 8.75 25.50
C GLY A 461 -6.45 7.24 25.47
N ASN A 462 -5.76 6.46 24.63
CA ASN A 462 -5.95 5.02 24.45
C ASN A 462 -4.62 4.26 24.61
N PRO A 463 -4.02 4.23 25.81
CA PRO A 463 -2.72 3.60 26.02
C PRO A 463 -2.76 2.11 25.64
N GLY A 464 -1.73 1.65 24.90
CA GLY A 464 -1.66 0.31 24.36
C GLY A 464 -2.30 0.14 22.97
N LEU A 465 -2.91 1.19 22.42
CA LEU A 465 -3.41 1.21 21.03
C LEU A 465 -2.45 2.01 20.15
N PHE A 466 -2.01 1.42 19.03
CA PHE A 466 -1.02 2.01 18.12
C PHE A 466 -1.54 2.03 16.68
N VAL A 467 -1.04 2.96 15.85
CA VAL A 467 -1.34 3.03 14.41
C VAL A 467 -0.03 3.00 13.62
N THR A 468 0.11 2.03 12.71
CA THR A 468 1.33 1.80 11.93
C THR A 468 1.13 1.82 10.43
N ASP A 469 -0.04 2.24 9.93
CA ASP A 469 -0.32 2.39 8.50
C ASP A 469 -0.34 3.85 8.04
N ALA A 470 -0.72 4.08 6.79
CA ALA A 470 -0.71 5.40 6.18
C ALA A 470 -1.69 6.39 6.83
N SER A 471 -2.65 5.93 7.65
CA SER A 471 -3.53 6.85 8.37
C SER A 471 -2.79 7.71 9.40
N ALA A 472 -1.64 7.23 9.91
CA ALA A 472 -0.79 7.99 10.84
C ALA A 472 0.16 8.98 10.15
N LEU A 473 0.33 8.92 8.83
CA LEU A 473 1.21 9.85 8.12
C LEU A 473 0.72 11.29 8.29
N PRO A 474 1.63 12.22 8.66
CA PRO A 474 1.25 13.59 9.02
C PRO A 474 1.06 14.53 7.83
N ALA A 475 1.44 14.09 6.63
CA ALA A 475 1.34 14.84 5.39
C ALA A 475 1.40 13.89 4.18
N ALA A 476 1.06 14.40 2.99
CA ALA A 476 1.33 13.71 1.74
C ALA A 476 2.84 13.45 1.58
N VAL A 477 3.19 12.25 1.17
CA VAL A 477 4.60 11.88 0.90
C VAL A 477 5.06 12.48 -0.43
N GLY A 478 4.13 12.70 -1.37
CA GLY A 478 4.40 13.25 -2.71
C GLY A 478 5.10 12.29 -3.66
N THR A 479 5.42 11.08 -3.19
CA THR A 479 6.00 9.94 -3.92
C THR A 479 5.27 8.67 -3.48
N PRO A 480 5.53 7.48 -4.07
CA PRO A 480 4.97 6.23 -3.55
C PRO A 480 5.28 6.03 -2.05
N PRO A 481 4.27 5.93 -1.16
CA PRO A 481 4.47 6.07 0.28
C PRO A 481 4.96 4.79 1.00
N SER A 482 5.15 3.68 0.28
CA SER A 482 5.45 2.37 0.87
C SER A 482 6.68 2.39 1.78
N LEU A 483 7.75 3.10 1.38
CA LEU A 483 8.97 3.24 2.19
C LEU A 483 8.71 4.03 3.48
N ALA A 484 7.97 5.14 3.41
CA ALA A 484 7.62 5.95 4.56
C ALA A 484 6.74 5.18 5.56
N ILE A 485 5.72 4.43 5.06
CA ILE A 485 4.85 3.59 5.89
C ILE A 485 5.67 2.48 6.57
N ALA A 486 6.53 1.81 5.82
CA ALA A 486 7.37 0.74 6.34
C ALA A 486 8.34 1.26 7.42
N ALA A 487 8.96 2.41 7.21
CA ALA A 487 9.87 3.05 8.17
C ALA A 487 9.13 3.48 9.44
N TRP A 488 7.94 4.07 9.32
CA TRP A 488 7.07 4.39 10.45
C TRP A 488 6.71 3.14 11.25
N ALA A 489 6.32 2.05 10.59
CA ALA A 489 6.00 0.80 11.25
C ALA A 489 7.19 0.19 12.01
N HIS A 490 8.39 0.24 11.45
CA HIS A 490 9.62 -0.17 12.14
C HIS A 490 9.86 0.70 13.38
N HIS A 491 9.76 2.01 13.25
CA HIS A 491 9.95 2.96 14.33
C HIS A 491 9.02 2.67 15.51
N VAL A 492 7.71 2.54 15.25
CA VAL A 492 6.70 2.28 16.29
C VAL A 492 6.92 0.90 16.91
N ALA A 493 7.11 -0.14 16.10
CA ALA A 493 7.23 -1.51 16.60
C ALA A 493 8.50 -1.74 17.40
N ASP A 494 9.64 -1.14 17.03
CA ASP A 494 10.88 -1.25 17.79
C ASP A 494 10.77 -0.54 19.14
N ARG A 495 10.18 0.65 19.19
CA ARG A 495 9.92 1.35 20.46
C ARG A 495 8.97 0.56 21.38
N LEU A 496 7.94 -0.06 20.80
CA LEU A 496 7.01 -0.90 21.53
C LEU A 496 7.70 -2.17 22.05
N ALA A 497 8.55 -2.82 21.26
CA ALA A 497 9.35 -3.99 21.65
C ALA A 497 10.27 -3.69 22.83
N HIS A 498 10.98 -2.54 22.80
CA HIS A 498 11.84 -2.09 23.90
C HIS A 498 11.11 -1.79 25.21
N ARG A 499 9.83 -1.37 25.15
CA ARG A 499 9.01 -1.13 26.36
C ARG A 499 8.39 -2.42 26.92
N ALA A 500 8.42 -3.50 26.17
CA ALA A 500 7.77 -4.76 26.54
C ALA A 500 8.72 -5.78 27.19
N GLY A 501 10.04 -5.62 27.00
CA GLY A 501 11.10 -6.37 27.68
C GLY A 501 11.61 -5.62 28.88
#